data_43b6ffc70d3aacd12197a92940070463
#
_entry.id   43b6ffc70d3aacd12197a92940070463
#
_cell.length_a   1.000
_cell.length_b   1.000
_cell.length_c   1.000
_cell.angle_alpha   90.00
_cell.angle_beta   90.00
_cell.angle_gamma   90.00
#
_symmetry.space_group_name_H-M   'P 1'
#
loop_
_entity.id
_entity.type
_entity.pdbx_description
1 polymer ?
#
loop_
_entity_poly.entity_id
_entity_poly.type
_entity_poly.pdbx_seq_one_letter_code
_entity_poly.pdbx_strand_id
1 'polypeptide(L)'
;MSGEAPDRQAPAAAAASLTVRLAACYTGAVHDVLRMMGHDRIALPPAIKAIAAGTRLAGPVWTVSGHIDRTKSRHECLLGWCTLLAKAPRGHVV
;
A
#
# COMPACT_ATOMS: atom_id res chain seq x y z
N MET A 1 1.30 26.06 -15.06
CA MET A 1 0.74 24.73 -14.80
C MET A 1 0.72 24.52 -13.30
N SER A 2 -0.45 24.59 -12.72
CA SER A 2 -0.58 24.33 -11.30
C SER A 2 -0.21 22.86 -11.08
N GLY A 3 0.92 22.61 -10.46
CA GLY A 3 1.31 21.28 -10.04
C GLY A 3 0.51 20.82 -8.83
N GLU A 4 -0.81 21.01 -8.87
CA GLU A 4 -1.65 20.39 -7.88
C GLU A 4 -1.54 18.89 -8.07
N ALA A 5 -0.72 18.28 -7.22
CA ALA A 5 -0.83 16.85 -7.01
C ALA A 5 -2.31 16.56 -6.69
N PRO A 6 -2.93 15.57 -7.35
CA PRO A 6 -4.27 15.18 -6.98
C PRO A 6 -4.33 15.00 -5.47
N ASP A 7 -5.37 15.51 -4.85
CA ASP A 7 -5.58 15.41 -3.42
C ASP A 7 -5.39 13.93 -3.00
N ARG A 8 -4.23 13.64 -2.43
CA ARG A 8 -3.86 12.28 -2.03
C ARG A 8 -4.58 11.84 -0.76
N GLN A 9 -5.35 12.75 -0.21
CA GLN A 9 -6.17 12.48 0.97
C GLN A 9 -7.62 12.44 0.55
N ALA A 10 -8.05 11.30 0.00
CA ALA A 10 -9.47 10.99 -0.02
C ALA A 10 -10.00 11.18 1.41
N PRO A 11 -11.20 11.76 1.61
CA PRO A 11 -11.80 11.85 2.93
C PRO A 11 -11.70 10.49 3.62
N ALA A 12 -11.25 10.45 4.87
CA ALA A 12 -11.02 9.21 5.60
C ALA A 12 -12.26 8.29 5.58
N ALA A 13 -13.45 8.88 5.60
CA ALA A 13 -14.72 8.13 5.51
C ALA A 13 -14.88 7.44 4.14
N ALA A 14 -14.51 8.10 3.03
CA ALA A 14 -14.59 7.48 1.70
C ALA A 14 -13.57 6.36 1.55
N ALA A 15 -12.34 6.54 2.05
CA ALA A 15 -11.31 5.50 2.05
C ALA A 15 -11.73 4.29 2.89
N ALA A 16 -12.31 4.49 4.07
CA ALA A 16 -12.81 3.42 4.93
C ALA A 16 -13.95 2.65 4.25
N SER A 17 -14.89 3.33 3.59
CA SER A 17 -15.98 2.69 2.85
C SER A 17 -15.46 1.85 1.68
N LEU A 18 -14.51 2.36 0.92
CA LEU A 18 -13.90 1.64 -0.21
C LEU A 18 -13.13 0.42 0.29
N THR A 19 -12.40 0.53 1.39
CA THR A 19 -11.67 -0.58 2.01
C THR A 19 -12.62 -1.73 2.37
N VAL A 20 -13.74 -1.43 3.02
CA VAL A 20 -14.75 -2.43 3.40
C VAL A 20 -15.34 -3.10 2.16
N ARG A 21 -15.66 -2.34 1.14
CA ARG A 21 -16.24 -2.85 -0.11
C ARG A 21 -15.25 -3.75 -0.87
N LEU A 22 -13.99 -3.34 -0.96
CA LEU A 22 -12.94 -4.15 -1.62
C LEU A 22 -12.61 -5.41 -0.82
N ALA A 23 -12.60 -5.33 0.50
CA ALA A 23 -12.38 -6.49 1.36
C ALA A 23 -13.47 -7.57 1.20
N ALA A 24 -14.68 -7.18 0.80
CA ALA A 24 -15.78 -8.10 0.53
C ALA A 24 -15.67 -8.80 -0.83
N CYS A 25 -14.82 -8.30 -1.73
CA CYS A 25 -14.60 -8.87 -3.06
C CYS A 25 -13.46 -9.88 -3.04
N TYR A 26 -13.49 -10.87 -3.92
CA TYR A 26 -12.29 -11.68 -4.16
C TYR A 26 -11.39 -11.00 -5.19
N THR A 27 -10.09 -11.24 -5.08
CA THR A 27 -9.07 -10.51 -5.84
C THR A 27 -9.18 -10.72 -7.35
N GLY A 28 -9.62 -11.90 -7.82
CA GLY A 28 -9.81 -12.16 -9.24
C GLY A 28 -10.86 -11.25 -9.87
N ALA A 29 -11.97 -11.01 -9.19
CA ALA A 29 -13.00 -10.09 -9.68
C ALA A 29 -12.51 -8.65 -9.73
N VAL A 30 -11.78 -8.20 -8.72
CA VAL A 30 -11.18 -6.86 -8.70
C VAL A 30 -10.19 -6.70 -9.84
N HIS A 31 -9.35 -7.70 -10.07
CA HIS A 31 -8.39 -7.74 -11.17
C HIS A 31 -9.09 -7.58 -12.53
N ASP A 32 -10.13 -8.36 -12.77
CA ASP A 32 -10.83 -8.35 -14.05
C ASP A 32 -11.49 -7.00 -14.31
N VAL A 33 -12.14 -6.42 -13.32
CA VAL A 33 -12.76 -5.10 -13.44
C VAL A 33 -11.71 -4.02 -13.71
N LEU A 34 -10.60 -4.04 -13.01
CA LEU A 34 -9.53 -3.06 -13.23
C LEU A 34 -8.93 -3.18 -14.64
N ARG A 35 -8.79 -4.39 -15.15
CA ARG A 35 -8.36 -4.58 -16.54
C ARG A 35 -9.36 -4.02 -17.54
N MET A 36 -10.64 -4.23 -17.30
CA MET A 36 -11.69 -3.63 -18.15
C MET A 36 -11.67 -2.09 -18.12
N MET A 37 -11.22 -1.52 -17.01
CA MET A 37 -11.03 -0.08 -16.87
C MET A 37 -9.73 0.45 -17.51
N GLY A 38 -8.90 -0.43 -18.08
CA GLY A 38 -7.66 -0.07 -18.76
C GLY A 38 -6.39 -0.12 -17.91
N HIS A 39 -6.46 -0.64 -16.71
CA HIS A 39 -5.29 -0.84 -15.86
C HIS A 39 -4.63 -2.18 -16.17
N ASP A 40 -3.31 -2.19 -16.32
CA ASP A 40 -2.54 -3.39 -16.67
C ASP A 40 -1.53 -3.84 -15.60
N ARG A 41 -1.10 -2.93 -14.74
CA ARG A 41 -0.13 -3.21 -13.66
C ARG A 41 -0.81 -3.24 -12.30
N ILE A 42 -1.62 -4.25 -12.08
CA ILE A 42 -2.56 -4.31 -10.96
C ILE A 42 -2.34 -5.51 -10.03
N ALA A 43 -1.36 -6.35 -10.32
CA ALA A 43 -1.01 -7.48 -9.48
C ALA A 43 0.45 -7.42 -9.07
N LEU A 44 0.72 -7.80 -7.83
CA LEU A 44 2.09 -7.95 -7.36
C LEU A 44 2.76 -9.16 -8.00
N PRO A 45 4.10 -9.13 -8.15
CA PRO A 45 4.84 -10.29 -8.64
C PRO A 45 4.55 -11.54 -7.80
N PRO A 46 4.55 -12.74 -8.41
CA PRO A 46 4.29 -13.99 -7.66
C PRO A 46 5.25 -14.26 -6.51
N ALA A 47 6.43 -13.64 -6.53
CA ALA A 47 7.40 -13.74 -5.43
C ALA A 47 6.93 -13.06 -4.15
N ILE A 48 6.03 -12.08 -4.25
CA ILE A 48 5.44 -11.40 -3.09
C ILE A 48 4.21 -12.17 -2.67
N LYS A 49 4.32 -12.89 -1.56
CA LYS A 49 3.28 -13.79 -1.06
C LYS A 49 2.94 -13.46 0.39
N ALA A 50 1.71 -13.79 0.79
CA ALA A 50 1.35 -13.80 2.20
C ALA A 50 2.18 -14.85 2.95
N ILE A 51 2.69 -14.48 4.12
CA ILE A 51 3.45 -15.41 4.97
C ILE A 51 2.53 -16.50 5.50
N ALA A 52 1.32 -16.12 5.90
CA ALA A 52 0.31 -17.07 6.34
C ALA A 52 -0.71 -17.31 5.22
N ALA A 53 -0.97 -18.58 4.91
CA ALA A 53 -1.96 -18.94 3.90
C ALA A 53 -3.35 -18.43 4.27
N GLY A 54 -4.09 -17.95 3.28
CA GLY A 54 -5.45 -17.45 3.47
C GLY A 54 -5.54 -16.03 4.08
N THR A 55 -4.41 -15.37 4.32
CA THR A 55 -4.40 -13.99 4.76
C THR A 55 -4.97 -13.07 3.68
N ARG A 56 -5.93 -12.23 4.08
CA ARG A 56 -6.52 -11.22 3.22
C ARG A 56 -6.19 -9.85 3.74
N LEU A 57 -5.91 -8.93 2.82
CA LEU A 57 -5.49 -7.58 3.15
C LEU A 57 -6.18 -6.60 2.20
N ALA A 58 -6.79 -5.58 2.75
CA ALA A 58 -7.33 -4.45 2.00
C ALA A 58 -7.14 -3.20 2.83
N GLY A 59 -6.70 -2.14 2.19
CA GLY A 59 -6.52 -0.86 2.87
C GLY A 59 -5.90 0.18 1.96
N PRO A 60 -5.98 1.45 2.34
CA PRO A 60 -5.26 2.50 1.64
C PRO A 60 -3.75 2.26 1.74
N VAL A 61 -3.03 2.72 0.73
CA VAL A 61 -1.57 2.53 0.65
C VAL A 61 -0.87 3.72 1.31
N TRP A 62 0.17 3.41 2.07
CA TRP A 62 1.12 4.38 2.57
C TRP A 62 2.50 4.05 2.00
N THR A 63 2.92 4.86 1.03
CA THR A 63 4.16 4.60 0.30
C THR A 63 5.36 5.17 1.03
N VAL A 64 6.46 4.42 0.98
CA VAL A 64 7.74 4.84 1.53
C VAL A 64 8.81 4.71 0.44
N SER A 65 9.81 5.55 0.51
CA SER A 65 10.98 5.47 -0.36
C SER A 65 12.25 5.42 0.48
N GLY A 66 13.28 4.81 -0.06
CA GLY A 66 14.55 4.70 0.62
C GLY A 66 15.69 4.52 -0.37
N HIS A 67 16.89 4.63 0.15
CA HIS A 67 18.10 4.40 -0.61
C HIS A 67 19.16 3.75 0.29
N ILE A 68 20.15 3.15 -0.32
CA ILE A 68 21.26 2.57 0.41
C ILE A 68 22.18 3.70 0.87
N ASP A 69 22.41 3.78 2.17
CA ASP A 69 23.37 4.70 2.78
C ASP A 69 24.44 3.92 3.51
N ARG A 70 25.62 3.82 2.90
CA ARG A 70 26.74 3.06 3.44
C ARG A 70 27.48 3.78 4.56
N THR A 71 27.14 5.04 4.83
CA THR A 71 27.72 5.82 5.92
C THR A 71 27.08 5.51 7.27
N LYS A 72 25.89 4.88 7.27
CA LYS A 72 25.14 4.54 8.46
C LYS A 72 25.45 3.12 8.93
N SER A 73 25.49 2.95 10.24
CA SER A 73 25.61 1.63 10.86
C SER A 73 24.31 0.83 10.68
N ARG A 74 24.40 -0.49 10.84
CA ARG A 74 23.23 -1.36 10.85
C ARG A 74 22.19 -0.92 11.90
N HIS A 75 22.66 -0.52 13.06
CA HIS A 75 21.79 -0.06 14.16
C HIS A 75 21.02 1.20 13.77
N GLU A 76 21.70 2.18 13.18
CA GLU A 76 21.06 3.41 12.70
C GLU A 76 20.02 3.12 11.62
N CYS A 77 20.31 2.19 10.71
CA CYS A 77 19.34 1.78 9.69
C CYS A 77 18.11 1.12 10.31
N LEU A 78 18.28 0.24 11.28
CA LEU A 78 17.17 -0.40 11.97
C LEU A 78 16.31 0.59 12.74
N LEU A 79 16.93 1.53 13.44
CA LEU A 79 16.21 2.60 14.14
C LEU A 79 15.41 3.46 13.16
N GLY A 80 15.98 3.77 12.00
CA GLY A 80 15.29 4.49 10.93
C GLY A 80 14.05 3.76 10.46
N TRP A 81 14.14 2.47 10.22
CA TRP A 81 13.01 1.63 9.84
C TRP A 81 11.93 1.58 10.93
N CYS A 82 12.32 1.35 12.17
CA CYS A 82 11.36 1.33 13.28
C CYS A 82 10.63 2.66 13.44
N THR A 83 11.35 3.77 13.33
CA THR A 83 10.78 5.11 13.40
C THR A 83 9.79 5.35 12.25
N LEU A 84 10.16 4.93 11.04
CA LEU A 84 9.30 5.05 9.87
C LEU A 84 8.00 4.25 10.05
N LEU A 85 8.10 2.98 10.43
CA LEU A 85 6.94 2.11 10.61
C LEU A 85 6.04 2.58 11.76
N ALA A 86 6.62 3.18 12.80
CA ALA A 86 5.85 3.75 13.91
C ALA A 86 4.97 4.94 13.47
N LYS A 87 5.32 5.60 12.37
CA LYS A 87 4.55 6.69 11.78
C LYS A 87 3.46 6.23 10.82
N ALA A 88 3.46 4.97 10.43
CA ALA A 88 2.47 4.45 9.49
C ALA A 88 1.06 4.61 10.05
N PRO A 89 0.12 5.16 9.29
CA PRO A 89 -1.26 5.30 9.74
C PRO A 89 -1.90 3.94 9.95
N ARG A 90 -2.78 3.84 10.92
CA ARG A 90 -3.55 2.61 11.14
C ARG A 90 -4.37 2.23 9.92
N GLY A 91 -4.48 0.94 9.67
CA GLY A 91 -5.30 0.40 8.59
C GLY A 91 -4.70 0.60 7.19
N HIS A 92 -3.51 1.13 7.09
CA HIS A 92 -2.82 1.32 5.81
C HIS A 92 -1.92 0.12 5.49
N VAL A 93 -1.77 -0.13 4.21
CA VAL A 93 -0.81 -1.08 3.65
C VAL A 93 0.48 -0.32 3.36
N VAL A 94 1.59 -0.79 3.90
CA VAL A 94 2.91 -0.16 3.74
C VAL A 94 3.73 -0.92 2.72
#